data_6b15dc75b54c59c73cb5817e8f52349f
#
_entry.id   6b15dc75b54c59c73cb5817e8f52349f
#
_cell.length_a   1.000
_cell.length_b   1.000
_cell.length_c   1.000
_cell.angle_alpha   90.00
_cell.angle_beta   90.00
_cell.angle_gamma   90.00
#
_symmetry.space_group_name_H-M   'P 1'
#
loop_
_entity.id
_entity.type
_entity.pdbx_description
1 polymer ?
#
loop_
_entity_poly.entity_id
_entity_poly.type
_entity_poly.pdbx_seq_one_letter_code
_entity_poly.pdbx_strand_id
1 'polypeptide(L)'
;FDIYTIPVEGGEETRLTHTPGLNDGPEYSPDGKHIWFNSVRSGLMQVWRMKRDGSEQPQMTFDEQYNAWFPHVSPNGQWVVMVAYHKEDVKPAEHLPHKQVAIRLMDRNGGELRTIIELFGGQGTMNVNSWSPDSRKFAFVTYELPEA
;
A
#
# COMPACT_ATOMS: atom_id res chain seq x y z
N PHE A 1 -6.02 13.65 -5.55
CA PHE A 1 -5.86 13.24 -4.13
C PHE A 1 -4.39 13.38 -3.74
N ASP A 2 -4.14 13.96 -2.56
CA ASP A 2 -2.80 14.20 -2.06
C ASP A 2 -2.67 13.83 -0.58
N ILE A 3 -1.43 13.58 -0.18
CA ILE A 3 -1.07 13.21 1.19
C ILE A 3 -0.69 14.47 1.96
N TYR A 4 -1.25 14.61 3.15
CA TYR A 4 -0.98 15.69 4.09
C TYR A 4 -0.59 15.13 5.45
N THR A 5 0.15 15.89 6.22
CA THR A 5 0.37 15.67 7.64
C THR A 5 -0.21 16.82 8.46
N ILE A 6 -0.62 16.52 9.69
CA ILE A 6 -1.12 17.50 10.65
C ILE A 6 -0.61 17.12 12.04
N PRO A 7 -0.23 18.10 12.90
CA PRO A 7 0.08 17.81 14.29
C PRO A 7 -1.09 17.19 15.04
N VAL A 8 -0.82 16.30 16.00
CA VAL A 8 -1.89 15.64 16.78
C VAL A 8 -2.71 16.65 17.62
N GLU A 9 -2.13 17.78 17.97
CA GLU A 9 -2.81 18.88 18.64
C GLU A 9 -3.70 19.70 17.68
N GLY A 10 -3.68 19.38 16.40
CA GLY A 10 -4.32 20.19 15.36
C GLY A 10 -3.42 21.34 14.91
N GLY A 11 -3.97 22.20 14.05
CA GLY A 11 -3.26 23.35 13.51
C GLY A 11 -3.13 23.29 12.00
N GLU A 12 -2.07 23.86 11.46
CA GLU A 12 -1.84 23.93 10.01
C GLU A 12 -1.40 22.57 9.46
N GLU A 13 -2.04 22.14 8.39
CA GLU A 13 -1.67 20.93 7.65
C GLU A 13 -0.51 21.19 6.67
N THR A 14 0.30 20.19 6.43
CA THR A 14 1.41 20.25 5.46
C THR A 14 1.16 19.26 4.34
N ARG A 15 1.09 19.77 3.10
CA ARG A 15 0.98 18.94 1.90
C ARG A 15 2.31 18.31 1.52
N LEU A 16 2.32 16.99 1.30
CA LEU A 16 3.54 16.22 1.01
C LEU A 16 3.63 15.76 -0.45
N THR A 17 2.51 15.65 -1.17
CA THR A 17 2.51 15.25 -2.59
C THR A 17 1.97 16.36 -3.48
N HIS A 18 2.55 16.49 -4.68
CA HIS A 18 2.22 17.56 -5.63
C HIS A 18 2.07 17.03 -7.07
N THR A 19 2.05 15.71 -7.24
CA THR A 19 1.91 15.08 -8.56
C THR A 19 0.45 14.90 -8.94
N PRO A 20 0.09 15.03 -10.22
CA PRO A 20 -1.27 14.73 -10.68
C PRO A 20 -1.66 13.27 -10.42
N GLY A 21 -2.96 13.05 -10.24
CA GLY A 21 -3.54 11.72 -10.04
C GLY A 21 -3.78 11.40 -8.57
N LEU A 22 -3.93 10.10 -8.30
CA LEU A 22 -4.24 9.60 -6.96
C LEU A 22 -2.96 9.25 -6.21
N ASN A 23 -2.77 9.89 -5.06
CA ASN A 23 -1.77 9.55 -4.04
C ASN A 23 -2.55 9.20 -2.77
N ASP A 24 -2.39 7.99 -2.24
CA ASP A 24 -3.26 7.45 -1.21
C ASP A 24 -2.54 6.44 -0.31
N GLY A 25 -3.21 5.96 0.74
CA GLY A 25 -2.75 4.90 1.62
C GLY A 25 -1.47 5.22 2.40
N PRO A 26 -1.32 6.43 2.98
CA PRO A 26 -0.10 6.79 3.69
C PRO A 26 0.04 6.04 5.01
N GLU A 27 1.23 5.53 5.28
CA GLU A 27 1.59 4.88 6.52
C GLU A 27 3.03 5.20 6.91
N TYR A 28 3.25 5.64 8.14
CA TYR A 28 4.59 5.83 8.66
C TYR A 28 5.31 4.49 8.83
N SER A 29 6.60 4.46 8.48
CA SER A 29 7.47 3.37 8.91
C SER A 29 7.59 3.36 10.45
N PRO A 30 7.81 2.18 11.09
CA PRO A 30 7.89 2.09 12.55
C PRO A 30 8.94 2.98 13.20
N ASP A 31 10.02 3.28 12.48
CA ASP A 31 11.08 4.20 12.96
C ASP A 31 10.73 5.69 12.76
N GLY A 32 9.58 5.99 12.14
CA GLY A 32 9.11 7.35 11.88
C GLY A 32 9.90 8.14 10.83
N LYS A 33 10.81 7.50 10.11
CA LYS A 33 11.68 8.20 9.14
C LYS A 33 11.06 8.35 7.76
N HIS A 34 10.17 7.44 7.40
CA HIS A 34 9.54 7.39 6.07
C HIS A 34 8.02 7.30 6.17
N ILE A 35 7.38 7.71 5.08
CA ILE A 35 5.96 7.46 4.82
C ILE A 35 5.89 6.62 3.56
N TRP A 36 5.25 5.45 3.67
CA TRP A 36 4.93 4.59 2.55
C TRP A 36 3.55 4.94 2.03
N PHE A 37 3.36 4.92 0.72
CA PHE A 37 2.10 5.26 0.10
C PHE A 37 1.97 4.62 -1.27
N ASN A 38 0.81 4.74 -1.87
CA ASN A 38 0.60 4.31 -3.25
C ASN A 38 0.25 5.50 -4.14
N SER A 39 0.65 5.43 -5.41
CA SER A 39 0.47 6.51 -6.38
C SER A 39 0.38 5.97 -7.80
N VAL A 40 -0.46 6.62 -8.63
CA VAL A 40 -0.60 6.33 -10.08
C VAL A 40 0.35 7.13 -10.95
N ARG A 41 1.26 7.90 -10.36
CA ARG A 41 2.11 8.84 -11.11
C ARG A 41 3.00 8.21 -12.18
N SER A 42 3.27 6.91 -12.09
CA SER A 42 4.05 6.16 -13.09
C SER A 42 3.19 5.33 -14.05
N GLY A 43 1.87 5.45 -14.01
CA GLY A 43 0.92 4.73 -14.87
C GLY A 43 0.03 3.78 -14.08
N LEU A 44 0.48 2.58 -13.76
CA LEU A 44 -0.21 1.70 -12.82
C LEU A 44 -0.09 2.23 -11.39
N MET A 45 -1.00 1.78 -10.51
CA MET A 45 -0.86 2.03 -9.08
C MET A 45 0.36 1.28 -8.55
N GLN A 46 1.32 2.00 -8.01
CA GLN A 46 2.55 1.44 -7.44
C GLN A 46 2.76 1.89 -6.02
N VAL A 47 3.60 1.18 -5.29
CA VAL A 47 4.06 1.57 -3.96
C VAL A 47 5.25 2.50 -4.07
N TRP A 48 5.21 3.57 -3.30
CA TRP A 48 6.22 4.61 -3.20
C TRP A 48 6.60 4.82 -1.74
N ARG A 49 7.72 5.46 -1.50
CA ARG A 49 8.17 5.83 -0.17
C ARG A 49 8.74 7.24 -0.22
N MET A 50 8.48 8.05 0.80
CA MET A 50 9.09 9.37 0.94
C MET A 50 9.71 9.53 2.33
N LYS A 51 10.61 10.49 2.48
CA LYS A 51 11.01 10.92 3.82
C LYS A 51 9.83 11.58 4.54
N ARG A 52 9.85 11.62 5.87
CA ARG A 52 8.75 12.18 6.67
C ARG A 52 8.42 13.63 6.37
N ASP A 53 9.36 14.37 5.79
CA ASP A 53 9.16 15.77 5.35
C ASP A 53 8.60 15.90 3.93
N GLY A 54 8.32 14.78 3.27
CA GLY A 54 7.83 14.72 1.89
C GLY A 54 8.92 14.72 0.83
N SER A 55 10.18 14.87 1.18
CA SER A 55 11.30 14.81 0.23
C SER A 55 11.65 13.38 -0.17
N GLU A 56 12.42 13.24 -1.25
CA GLU A 56 12.92 11.97 -1.76
C GLU A 56 11.82 10.90 -1.86
N GLN A 57 11.06 10.94 -2.96
CA GLN A 57 9.93 10.05 -3.20
C GLN A 57 10.28 8.95 -4.24
N PRO A 58 11.12 7.94 -3.92
CA PRO A 58 11.41 6.86 -4.85
C PRO A 58 10.22 5.92 -5.01
N GLN A 59 10.07 5.40 -6.23
CA GLN A 59 9.19 4.28 -6.52
C GLN A 59 9.78 3.00 -5.92
N MET A 60 8.93 2.16 -5.29
CA MET A 60 9.38 0.94 -4.61
C MET A 60 8.91 -0.33 -5.31
N THR A 61 7.81 -0.28 -6.06
CA THR A 61 7.37 -1.38 -6.92
C THR A 61 7.36 -0.95 -8.39
N PHE A 62 7.76 -1.86 -9.28
CA PHE A 62 7.87 -1.63 -10.71
C PHE A 62 7.11 -2.71 -11.50
N ASP A 63 6.01 -3.19 -10.93
CA ASP A 63 5.24 -4.26 -11.53
C ASP A 63 4.50 -3.77 -12.78
N GLU A 64 4.58 -4.53 -13.85
CA GLU A 64 3.88 -4.22 -15.10
C GLU A 64 2.54 -4.96 -15.25
N GLN A 65 2.21 -5.83 -14.30
CA GLN A 65 1.01 -6.67 -14.34
C GLN A 65 -0.01 -6.36 -13.24
N TYR A 66 0.42 -5.67 -12.16
CA TYR A 66 -0.41 -5.43 -11.00
C TYR A 66 -0.49 -3.96 -10.62
N ASN A 67 -1.67 -3.57 -10.12
CA ASN A 67 -1.88 -2.34 -9.37
C ASN A 67 -1.72 -2.67 -7.88
N ALA A 68 -0.73 -2.08 -7.22
CA ALA A 68 -0.40 -2.32 -5.81
C ALA A 68 -1.00 -1.25 -4.90
N TRP A 69 -1.73 -1.67 -3.86
CA TRP A 69 -2.47 -0.83 -2.95
C TRP A 69 -2.10 -1.09 -1.49
N PHE A 70 -2.16 -0.03 -0.67
CA PHE A 70 -2.08 -0.10 0.79
C PHE A 70 -0.83 -0.81 1.32
N PRO A 71 0.37 -0.21 1.17
CA PRO A 71 1.57 -0.78 1.74
C PRO A 71 1.55 -0.70 3.27
N HIS A 72 1.81 -1.83 3.92
CA HIS A 72 1.86 -1.95 5.38
C HIS A 72 3.20 -2.49 5.82
N VAL A 73 3.93 -1.70 6.61
CA VAL A 73 5.26 -2.04 7.09
C VAL A 73 5.16 -2.90 8.36
N SER A 74 5.95 -3.97 8.42
CA SER A 74 6.03 -4.80 9.63
C SER A 74 6.63 -4.02 10.81
N PRO A 75 6.28 -4.33 12.08
CA PRO A 75 6.79 -3.63 13.25
C PRO A 75 8.31 -3.57 13.34
N ASN A 76 9.01 -4.61 12.87
CA ASN A 76 10.49 -4.62 12.82
C ASN A 76 11.08 -3.80 11.66
N GLY A 77 10.23 -3.23 10.78
CA GLY A 77 10.65 -2.42 9.64
C GLY A 77 11.29 -3.19 8.48
N GLN A 78 11.25 -4.52 8.48
CA GLN A 78 11.93 -5.37 7.48
C GLN A 78 11.09 -5.64 6.24
N TRP A 79 9.78 -5.75 6.41
CA TRP A 79 8.85 -6.23 5.38
C TRP A 79 7.76 -5.21 5.08
N VAL A 80 7.31 -5.22 3.84
CA VAL A 80 6.14 -4.44 3.40
C VAL A 80 5.19 -5.39 2.69
N VAL A 81 3.95 -5.46 3.17
CA VAL A 81 2.87 -6.25 2.58
C VAL A 81 1.87 -5.31 1.90
N MET A 82 1.29 -5.75 0.80
CA MET A 82 0.33 -4.99 0.00
C MET A 82 -0.70 -5.90 -0.64
N VAL A 83 -1.86 -5.34 -0.97
CA VAL A 83 -2.83 -5.99 -1.85
C VAL A 83 -2.60 -5.54 -3.29
N ALA A 84 -2.67 -6.46 -4.24
CA ALA A 84 -2.44 -6.17 -5.65
C ALA A 84 -3.56 -6.74 -6.52
N TYR A 85 -4.01 -5.92 -7.47
CA TYR A 85 -5.00 -6.28 -8.48
C TYR A 85 -4.31 -6.48 -9.82
N HIS A 86 -4.69 -7.50 -10.56
CA HIS A 86 -4.24 -7.61 -11.94
C HIS A 86 -4.71 -6.38 -12.74
N LYS A 87 -3.84 -5.84 -13.57
CA LYS A 87 -4.10 -4.59 -14.31
C LYS A 87 -5.33 -4.62 -15.21
N GLU A 88 -5.75 -5.82 -15.63
CA GLU A 88 -6.92 -6.00 -16.49
C GLU A 88 -8.24 -6.04 -15.70
N ASP A 89 -8.18 -6.21 -14.38
CA ASP A 89 -9.36 -6.36 -13.53
C ASP A 89 -9.87 -5.04 -12.97
N VAL A 90 -9.01 -4.02 -12.86
CA VAL A 90 -9.34 -2.69 -12.35
C VAL A 90 -8.54 -1.62 -13.08
N LYS A 91 -9.06 -0.41 -13.13
CA LYS A 91 -8.28 0.76 -13.55
C LYS A 91 -7.23 1.11 -12.49
N PRO A 92 -6.12 1.78 -12.85
CA PRO A 92 -5.06 2.09 -11.90
C PRO A 92 -5.49 2.78 -10.61
N ALA A 93 -6.51 3.64 -10.67
CA ALA A 93 -7.02 4.38 -9.51
C ALA A 93 -8.21 3.70 -8.80
N GLU A 94 -8.45 2.42 -9.06
CA GLU A 94 -9.57 1.67 -8.48
C GLU A 94 -9.06 0.54 -7.58
N HIS A 95 -9.74 0.35 -6.45
CA HIS A 95 -9.56 -0.78 -5.53
C HIS A 95 -10.92 -1.40 -5.19
N LEU A 96 -11.51 -2.06 -6.17
CA LEU A 96 -12.88 -2.57 -6.09
C LEU A 96 -12.99 -3.82 -5.21
N PRO A 97 -14.17 -4.05 -4.59
CA PRO A 97 -14.48 -5.34 -3.94
C PRO A 97 -14.77 -6.43 -4.98
N HIS A 98 -14.87 -7.66 -4.52
CA HIS A 98 -15.26 -8.83 -5.34
C HIS A 98 -14.35 -9.07 -6.55
N LYS A 99 -13.05 -9.08 -6.31
CA LYS A 99 -12.00 -9.35 -7.32
C LYS A 99 -11.08 -10.47 -6.88
N GLN A 100 -10.45 -11.13 -7.84
CA GLN A 100 -9.27 -11.93 -7.54
C GLN A 100 -8.12 -10.96 -7.26
N VAL A 101 -7.50 -11.10 -6.11
CA VAL A 101 -6.38 -10.26 -5.68
C VAL A 101 -5.23 -11.11 -5.18
N ALA A 102 -4.04 -10.56 -5.22
CA ALA A 102 -2.86 -11.13 -4.62
C ALA A 102 -2.44 -10.32 -3.39
N ILE A 103 -2.06 -11.00 -2.32
CA ILE A 103 -1.30 -10.38 -1.25
C ILE A 103 0.17 -10.61 -1.57
N ARG A 104 0.92 -9.52 -1.68
CA ARG A 104 2.33 -9.52 -2.06
C ARG A 104 3.19 -8.96 -0.94
N LEU A 105 4.39 -9.47 -0.85
CA LEU A 105 5.38 -9.11 0.17
C LEU A 105 6.69 -8.73 -0.50
N MET A 106 7.35 -7.70 0.01
CA MET A 106 8.71 -7.33 -0.38
C MET A 106 9.53 -6.93 0.84
N ASP A 107 10.86 -6.89 0.71
CA ASP A 107 11.67 -6.27 1.74
C ASP A 107 11.55 -4.73 1.70
N ARG A 108 11.98 -4.07 2.75
CA ARG A 108 11.89 -2.60 2.90
C ARG A 108 12.63 -1.78 1.83
N ASN A 109 13.52 -2.42 1.08
CA ASN A 109 14.28 -1.79 0.01
C ASN A 109 13.67 -2.04 -1.38
N GLY A 110 12.51 -2.73 -1.42
CA GLY A 110 11.81 -3.06 -2.65
C GLY A 110 12.24 -4.37 -3.30
N GLY A 111 13.14 -5.12 -2.65
CA GLY A 111 13.60 -6.42 -3.13
C GLY A 111 12.67 -7.58 -2.76
N GLU A 112 12.90 -8.73 -3.37
CA GLU A 112 12.21 -10.00 -3.08
C GLU A 112 10.67 -9.93 -3.20
N LEU A 113 10.15 -9.06 -4.07
CA LEU A 113 8.71 -8.92 -4.29
C LEU A 113 8.13 -10.24 -4.80
N ARG A 114 7.22 -10.82 -4.01
CA ARG A 114 6.59 -12.10 -4.32
C ARG A 114 5.13 -12.15 -3.85
N THR A 115 4.33 -12.96 -4.52
CA THR A 115 2.98 -13.28 -4.09
C THR A 115 3.02 -14.30 -2.96
N ILE A 116 2.34 -13.98 -1.84
CA ILE A 116 2.19 -14.87 -0.69
C ILE A 116 0.93 -15.72 -0.84
N ILE A 117 -0.17 -15.11 -1.27
CA ILE A 117 -1.45 -15.78 -1.46
C ILE A 117 -2.27 -15.05 -2.52
N GLU A 118 -3.04 -15.82 -3.28
CA GLU A 118 -4.12 -15.32 -4.13
C GLU A 118 -5.46 -15.66 -3.49
N LEU A 119 -6.39 -14.70 -3.51
CA LEU A 119 -7.70 -14.87 -2.86
C LEU A 119 -8.78 -14.03 -3.54
N PHE A 120 -10.03 -14.36 -3.27
CA PHE A 120 -11.16 -13.54 -3.64
C PHE A 120 -11.42 -12.49 -2.55
N GLY A 121 -11.34 -11.23 -2.91
CA GLY A 121 -11.44 -10.13 -1.96
C GLY A 121 -11.47 -8.76 -2.65
N GLY A 122 -10.52 -7.90 -2.31
CA GLY A 122 -10.39 -6.56 -2.86
C GLY A 122 -10.42 -5.49 -1.78
N GLN A 123 -11.27 -4.48 -1.95
CA GLN A 123 -11.47 -3.45 -0.94
C GLN A 123 -11.87 -4.07 0.40
N GLY A 124 -11.17 -3.73 1.47
CA GLY A 124 -11.39 -4.31 2.80
C GLY A 124 -10.51 -5.53 3.12
N THR A 125 -9.83 -6.11 2.13
CA THR A 125 -8.94 -7.25 2.37
C THR A 125 -7.77 -6.88 3.26
N MET A 126 -7.16 -5.71 3.03
CA MET A 126 -5.99 -5.24 3.79
C MET A 126 -5.87 -3.71 3.76
N ASN A 127 -6.91 -3.01 4.21
CA ASN A 127 -6.91 -1.54 4.18
C ASN A 127 -6.12 -0.92 5.35
N VAL A 128 -5.86 -1.68 6.40
CA VAL A 128 -5.15 -1.24 7.61
C VAL A 128 -4.00 -2.17 7.93
N ASN A 129 -3.01 -1.66 8.66
CA ASN A 129 -1.90 -2.47 9.13
C ASN A 129 -2.40 -3.50 10.16
N SER A 130 -2.21 -4.77 9.82
CA SER A 130 -2.61 -5.90 10.65
C SER A 130 -1.47 -6.88 10.91
N TRP A 131 -0.24 -6.37 10.91
CA TRP A 131 0.92 -7.15 11.31
C TRP A 131 0.87 -7.52 12.79
N SER A 132 1.29 -8.75 13.11
CA SER A 132 1.52 -9.14 14.50
C SER A 132 2.69 -8.35 15.08
N PRO A 133 2.70 -8.05 16.40
CA PRO A 133 3.77 -7.28 17.03
C PRO A 133 5.17 -7.88 16.85
N ASP A 134 5.27 -9.20 16.70
CA ASP A 134 6.54 -9.91 16.47
C ASP A 134 6.96 -9.95 14.98
N SER A 135 6.19 -9.31 14.09
CA SER A 135 6.44 -9.25 12.64
C SER A 135 6.45 -10.60 11.92
N ARG A 136 5.83 -11.62 12.50
CA ARG A 136 5.83 -12.98 11.95
C ARG A 136 4.57 -13.35 11.21
N LYS A 137 3.48 -12.60 11.41
CA LYS A 137 2.17 -12.83 10.80
C LYS A 137 1.51 -11.50 10.46
N PHE A 138 0.59 -11.53 9.53
CA PHE A 138 -0.37 -10.45 9.30
C PHE A 138 -1.76 -11.04 9.09
N ALA A 139 -2.78 -10.27 9.43
CA ALA A 139 -4.17 -10.63 9.21
C ALA A 139 -4.70 -10.00 7.92
N PHE A 140 -5.64 -10.65 7.29
CA PHE A 140 -6.34 -10.16 6.10
C PHE A 140 -7.75 -10.71 6.04
N VAL A 141 -8.60 -10.11 5.20
CA VAL A 141 -9.97 -10.54 4.97
C VAL A 141 -10.08 -11.17 3.59
N THR A 142 -10.63 -12.37 3.52
CA THR A 142 -11.08 -13.00 2.28
C THR A 142 -12.60 -12.95 2.20
N TYR A 143 -13.15 -12.85 1.00
CA TYR A 143 -14.59 -12.88 0.78
C TYR A 143 -15.01 -14.31 0.46
N GLU A 144 -16.15 -14.71 1.02
CA GLU A 144 -16.81 -15.95 0.64
C GLU A 144 -17.85 -15.64 -0.45
N LEU A 145 -17.86 -16.48 -1.50
CA LEU A 145 -18.96 -16.44 -2.44
C LEU A 145 -20.16 -17.14 -1.78
N PRO A 146 -21.36 -16.56 -1.85
CA PRO A 146 -22.56 -17.27 -1.41
C PRO A 146 -22.65 -18.60 -2.17
N GLU A 147 -22.92 -19.68 -1.45
CA GLU A 147 -23.25 -20.94 -2.09
C GLU A 147 -24.47 -20.73 -2.99
N ALA A 148 -24.38 -21.23 -4.20
CA ALA A 148 -25.46 -21.11 -5.19
C ALA A 148 -26.70 -21.95 -4.79
#